data_a939a7e424a89164d915571918b5a5d9
#
_entry.id   a939a7e424a89164d915571918b5a5d9
#
_cell.length_a   1.000
_cell.length_b   1.000
_cell.length_c   1.000
_cell.angle_alpha   90.00
_cell.angle_beta   90.00
_cell.angle_gamma   90.00
#
_symmetry.space_group_name_H-M   'P 1'
#
loop_
_entity.id
_entity.type
_entity.pdbx_description
1 polymer ?
#
loop_
_entity_poly.entity_id
_entity_poly.type
_entity_poly.pdbx_seq_one_letter_code
_entity_poly.pdbx_strand_id
1 'polypeptide(L)'
;YLGIDAGSTTTKVALVSEDGKLLYSFYDSNDGSPLKTAIRSLKEIYTSLPEGAHLVRACSTGYGEALMKAAFLLDDGEVETVAHYYAAAFFNPDVDCILDIGGQDMKCIKIKNQTVDSVQLNEACSSGCGSFIETFAKSLNYSVEDFAHAALFAKHPIDLGTRCTVFMNSKVKQAQKEGASVADISAGLAYSVIKNALFKVIKVSTASELGKNIVVQGGTFYNDAVLRSFEKIAGCEAIRPDIAGIMGAFGAALIARERYQEGYETTMLSFERINSLQFETSMAKCKGCTNNCR
;
A
#
# COMPACT_ATOMS: atom_id res chain seq x y z
N TYR A 1 4.99 -3.68 -19.66
CA TYR A 1 4.68 -2.38 -19.06
C TYR A 1 5.15 -2.37 -17.62
N LEU A 2 5.77 -1.29 -17.20
CA LEU A 2 6.37 -1.15 -15.88
C LEU A 2 5.60 -0.13 -15.03
N GLY A 3 5.36 -0.46 -13.77
CA GLY A 3 4.85 0.47 -12.77
C GLY A 3 5.78 0.55 -11.56
N ILE A 4 6.05 1.76 -11.09
CA ILE A 4 6.84 2.02 -9.89
C ILE A 4 5.99 2.82 -8.91
N ASP A 5 5.77 2.28 -7.72
CA ASP A 5 5.16 3.00 -6.60
C ASP A 5 6.24 3.30 -5.55
N ALA A 6 6.63 4.55 -5.49
CA ALA A 6 7.61 5.03 -4.52
C ALA A 6 6.88 5.70 -3.35
N GLY A 7 6.53 4.91 -2.35
CA GLY A 7 5.96 5.40 -1.09
C GLY A 7 6.99 6.06 -0.17
N SER A 8 6.54 6.57 0.97
CA SER A 8 7.39 7.21 1.98
C SER A 8 8.38 6.23 2.64
N THR A 9 7.98 4.99 2.84
CA THR A 9 8.75 3.95 3.55
C THR A 9 9.15 2.77 2.70
N THR A 10 8.44 2.51 1.61
CA THR A 10 8.62 1.33 0.76
C THR A 10 8.59 1.70 -0.72
N THR A 11 9.35 0.98 -1.53
CA THR A 11 9.24 1.01 -2.99
C THR A 11 8.68 -0.31 -3.49
N LYS A 12 7.72 -0.23 -4.39
CA LYS A 12 7.12 -1.39 -5.05
C LYS A 12 7.29 -1.22 -6.56
N VAL A 13 7.50 -2.33 -7.24
CA VAL A 13 7.61 -2.37 -8.69
C VAL A 13 6.78 -3.52 -9.22
N ALA A 14 6.07 -3.30 -10.31
CA ALA A 14 5.30 -4.32 -11.01
C ALA A 14 5.60 -4.27 -12.50
N LEU A 15 5.78 -5.44 -13.09
CA LEU A 15 5.88 -5.61 -14.54
C LEU A 15 4.67 -6.41 -15.01
N VAL A 16 3.96 -5.89 -15.98
CA VAL A 16 2.80 -6.57 -16.57
C VAL A 16 2.98 -6.81 -18.07
N SER A 17 2.39 -7.89 -18.55
CA SER A 17 2.29 -8.23 -19.97
C SER A 17 1.22 -7.40 -20.67
N GLU A 18 1.08 -7.60 -21.98
CA GLU A 18 0.08 -6.96 -22.82
C GLU A 18 -1.35 -7.29 -22.40
N ASP A 19 -1.61 -8.51 -21.92
CA ASP A 19 -2.89 -8.94 -21.38
C ASP A 19 -3.13 -8.54 -19.92
N GLY A 20 -2.19 -7.80 -19.31
CA GLY A 20 -2.29 -7.32 -17.93
C GLY A 20 -1.88 -8.33 -16.85
N LYS A 21 -1.29 -9.46 -17.25
CA LYS A 21 -0.79 -10.45 -16.30
C LYS A 21 0.47 -9.94 -15.61
N LEU A 22 0.53 -10.08 -14.28
CA LEU A 22 1.73 -9.77 -13.51
C LEU A 22 2.86 -10.75 -13.87
N LEU A 23 3.97 -10.22 -14.35
CA LEU A 23 5.17 -10.99 -14.73
C LEU A 23 6.26 -10.93 -13.65
N TYR A 24 6.36 -9.80 -12.95
CA TYR A 24 7.33 -9.56 -11.89
C TYR A 24 6.74 -8.62 -10.86
N SER A 25 7.08 -8.85 -9.60
CA SER A 25 6.73 -7.95 -8.50
C SER A 25 7.90 -7.79 -7.54
N PHE A 26 8.02 -6.58 -7.02
CA PHE A 26 9.02 -6.24 -6.01
C PHE A 26 8.36 -5.38 -4.92
N TYR A 27 8.72 -5.65 -3.69
CA TYR A 27 8.28 -4.89 -2.53
C TYR A 27 9.41 -4.87 -1.50
N ASP A 28 9.93 -3.70 -1.18
CA ASP A 28 10.95 -3.60 -0.14
C ASP A 28 10.98 -2.22 0.54
N SER A 29 11.64 -2.16 1.70
CA SER A 29 11.90 -0.92 2.43
C SER A 29 12.79 0.01 1.63
N ASN A 30 12.53 1.31 1.75
CA ASN A 30 13.36 2.34 1.15
C ASN A 30 14.68 2.57 1.90
N ASP A 31 14.75 2.23 3.17
CA ASP A 31 15.88 2.52 4.06
C ASP A 31 16.41 3.97 3.90
N GLY A 32 15.48 4.90 3.66
CA GLY A 32 15.76 6.31 3.42
C GLY A 32 16.19 6.67 1.98
N SER A 33 16.25 5.70 1.05
CA SER A 33 16.65 5.95 -0.34
C SER A 33 15.81 5.19 -1.36
N PRO A 34 14.62 5.70 -1.73
CA PRO A 34 13.74 5.04 -2.69
C PRO A 34 14.40 4.83 -4.07
N LEU A 35 15.29 5.73 -4.50
CA LEU A 35 16.02 5.58 -5.75
C LEU A 35 16.93 4.34 -5.76
N LYS A 36 17.68 4.09 -4.67
CA LYS A 36 18.53 2.90 -4.59
C LYS A 36 17.72 1.62 -4.63
N THR A 37 16.60 1.61 -3.93
CA THR A 37 15.68 0.47 -3.91
C THR A 37 15.08 0.21 -5.29
N ALA A 38 14.63 1.26 -5.99
CA ALA A 38 14.15 1.15 -7.36
C ALA A 38 15.21 0.67 -8.34
N ILE A 39 16.46 1.20 -8.28
CA ILE A 39 17.58 0.75 -9.12
C ILE A 39 17.83 -0.75 -8.94
N ARG A 40 17.81 -1.24 -7.69
CA ARG A 40 17.99 -2.68 -7.42
C ARG A 40 16.93 -3.51 -8.11
N SER A 41 15.66 -3.15 -7.96
CA SER A 41 14.54 -3.85 -8.62
C SER A 41 14.65 -3.79 -10.14
N LEU A 42 14.97 -2.63 -10.72
CA LEU A 42 15.11 -2.50 -12.17
C LEU A 42 16.25 -3.37 -12.73
N LYS A 43 17.37 -3.48 -12.00
CA LYS A 43 18.47 -4.38 -12.38
C LYS A 43 18.03 -5.85 -12.38
N GLU A 44 17.26 -6.27 -11.37
CA GLU A 44 16.71 -7.62 -11.33
C GLU A 44 15.76 -7.88 -12.49
N ILE A 45 14.88 -6.94 -12.84
CA ILE A 45 13.99 -7.05 -13.99
C ILE A 45 14.78 -7.24 -15.27
N TYR A 46 15.71 -6.35 -15.56
CA TYR A 46 16.47 -6.40 -16.80
C TYR A 46 17.32 -7.68 -16.95
N THR A 47 17.85 -8.22 -15.85
CA THR A 47 18.61 -9.46 -15.87
C THR A 47 17.73 -10.70 -16.02
N SER A 48 16.44 -10.60 -15.71
CA SER A 48 15.47 -11.71 -15.79
C SER A 48 14.58 -11.66 -17.03
N LEU A 49 14.61 -10.57 -17.80
CA LEU A 49 13.85 -10.46 -19.04
C LEU A 49 14.30 -11.53 -20.05
N PRO A 50 13.35 -12.27 -20.65
CA PRO A 50 13.67 -13.20 -21.75
C PRO A 50 14.30 -12.48 -22.95
N GLU A 51 15.08 -13.21 -23.73
CA GLU A 51 15.63 -12.69 -24.97
C GLU A 51 14.52 -12.18 -25.92
N GLY A 52 14.68 -10.96 -26.43
CA GLY A 52 13.68 -10.30 -27.28
C GLY A 52 12.56 -9.59 -26.53
N ALA A 53 12.45 -9.74 -25.21
CA ALA A 53 11.51 -8.97 -24.41
C ALA A 53 12.09 -7.58 -24.09
N HIS A 54 11.24 -6.56 -24.16
CA HIS A 54 11.63 -5.18 -23.86
C HIS A 54 10.49 -4.42 -23.18
N LEU A 55 10.86 -3.41 -22.40
CA LEU A 55 9.90 -2.49 -21.80
C LEU A 55 9.42 -1.48 -22.85
N VAL A 56 8.12 -1.36 -23.01
CA VAL A 56 7.52 -0.48 -24.04
C VAL A 56 6.96 0.80 -23.47
N ARG A 57 6.60 0.84 -22.17
CA ARG A 57 6.15 2.03 -21.47
C ARG A 57 6.26 1.84 -19.97
N ALA A 58 6.51 2.95 -19.23
CA ALA A 58 6.68 2.95 -17.79
C ALA A 58 5.96 4.12 -17.14
N CYS A 59 5.36 3.86 -15.97
CA CYS A 59 4.65 4.86 -15.17
C CYS A 59 5.09 4.80 -13.72
N SER A 60 5.21 5.95 -13.07
CA SER A 60 5.44 6.06 -11.63
C SER A 60 4.21 6.59 -10.91
N THR A 61 4.11 6.25 -9.62
CA THR A 61 3.09 6.74 -8.69
C THR A 61 3.64 6.83 -7.27
N GLY A 62 2.81 7.26 -6.33
CA GLY A 62 3.17 7.40 -4.92
C GLY A 62 3.87 8.72 -4.61
N TYR A 63 4.34 8.87 -3.37
CA TYR A 63 4.96 10.09 -2.86
C TYR A 63 6.21 10.53 -3.67
N GLY A 64 6.96 9.54 -4.18
CA GLY A 64 8.16 9.75 -5.00
C GLY A 64 7.90 9.72 -6.50
N GLU A 65 6.65 9.86 -6.97
CA GLU A 65 6.28 9.80 -8.38
C GLU A 65 7.20 10.67 -9.26
N ALA A 66 7.25 11.97 -8.99
CA ALA A 66 8.04 12.91 -9.77
C ALA A 66 9.55 12.61 -9.72
N LEU A 67 10.04 12.11 -8.57
CA LEU A 67 11.44 11.71 -8.41
C LEU A 67 11.78 10.52 -9.31
N MET A 68 10.93 9.48 -9.31
CA MET A 68 11.14 8.29 -10.13
C MET A 68 11.03 8.62 -11.62
N LYS A 69 10.02 9.42 -12.00
CA LYS A 69 9.86 9.87 -13.38
C LYS A 69 11.08 10.62 -13.88
N ALA A 70 11.58 11.58 -13.10
CA ALA A 70 12.75 12.35 -13.47
C ALA A 70 14.05 11.53 -13.51
N ALA A 71 14.26 10.65 -12.51
CA ALA A 71 15.50 9.89 -12.38
C ALA A 71 15.67 8.83 -13.47
N PHE A 72 14.57 8.17 -13.87
CA PHE A 72 14.58 7.10 -14.86
C PHE A 72 14.02 7.49 -16.22
N LEU A 73 13.64 8.76 -16.40
CA LEU A 73 12.98 9.30 -17.60
C LEU A 73 11.73 8.50 -17.98
N LEU A 74 10.92 8.13 -16.96
CA LEU A 74 9.71 7.36 -17.20
C LEU A 74 8.71 8.16 -18.04
N ASP A 75 7.95 7.44 -18.86
CA ASP A 75 7.00 8.04 -19.80
C ASP A 75 5.88 8.79 -19.10
N ASP A 76 5.35 8.19 -18.03
CA ASP A 76 4.21 8.72 -17.29
C ASP A 76 4.48 8.85 -15.78
N GLY A 77 3.74 9.74 -15.17
CA GLY A 77 3.52 9.80 -13.73
C GLY A 77 2.02 9.91 -13.47
N GLU A 78 1.52 9.27 -12.43
CA GLU A 78 0.10 9.28 -12.11
C GLU A 78 -0.15 9.45 -10.61
N VAL A 79 -1.27 10.08 -10.29
CA VAL A 79 -1.71 10.24 -8.90
C VAL A 79 -1.98 8.88 -8.27
N GLU A 80 -1.49 8.69 -7.06
CA GLU A 80 -1.55 7.41 -6.34
C GLU A 80 -2.97 6.83 -6.26
N THR A 81 -3.97 7.67 -5.97
CA THR A 81 -5.37 7.22 -5.87
C THR A 81 -5.93 6.71 -7.19
N VAL A 82 -5.47 7.26 -8.32
CA VAL A 82 -5.84 6.79 -9.65
C VAL A 82 -5.19 5.45 -9.93
N ALA A 83 -3.91 5.28 -9.62
CA ALA A 83 -3.23 4.00 -9.77
C ALA A 83 -3.90 2.90 -8.93
N HIS A 84 -4.24 3.19 -7.69
CA HIS A 84 -5.00 2.27 -6.83
C HIS A 84 -6.37 1.89 -7.39
N TYR A 85 -7.07 2.85 -8.00
CA TYR A 85 -8.34 2.58 -8.65
C TYR A 85 -8.18 1.65 -9.86
N TYR A 86 -7.20 1.90 -10.75
CA TYR A 86 -6.93 1.03 -11.90
C TYR A 86 -6.65 -0.40 -11.49
N ALA A 87 -5.85 -0.58 -10.45
CA ALA A 87 -5.57 -1.90 -9.89
C ALA A 87 -6.82 -2.57 -9.33
N ALA A 88 -7.62 -1.86 -8.55
CA ALA A 88 -8.84 -2.40 -7.94
C ALA A 88 -9.89 -2.76 -9.00
N ALA A 89 -10.09 -1.90 -10.00
CA ALA A 89 -11.02 -2.13 -11.10
C ALA A 89 -10.63 -3.33 -11.98
N PHE A 90 -9.35 -3.66 -12.08
CA PHE A 90 -8.88 -4.87 -12.75
C PHE A 90 -9.41 -6.15 -12.07
N PHE A 91 -9.46 -6.17 -10.74
CA PHE A 91 -9.99 -7.31 -9.98
C PHE A 91 -11.52 -7.27 -9.81
N ASN A 92 -12.08 -6.07 -9.72
CA ASN A 92 -13.52 -5.87 -9.65
C ASN A 92 -13.91 -4.59 -10.39
N PRO A 93 -14.40 -4.68 -11.64
CA PRO A 93 -14.82 -3.53 -12.43
C PRO A 93 -15.94 -2.70 -11.79
N ASP A 94 -16.74 -3.30 -10.91
CA ASP A 94 -17.85 -2.66 -10.20
C ASP A 94 -17.47 -2.19 -8.80
N VAL A 95 -16.18 -1.97 -8.52
CA VAL A 95 -15.70 -1.53 -7.20
C VAL A 95 -16.38 -0.22 -6.78
N ASP A 96 -16.94 -0.22 -5.57
CA ASP A 96 -17.57 0.96 -4.94
C ASP A 96 -16.61 1.69 -4.00
N CYS A 97 -15.77 0.91 -3.32
CA CYS A 97 -14.88 1.42 -2.28
C CYS A 97 -13.55 0.65 -2.27
N ILE A 98 -12.48 1.38 -2.17
CA ILE A 98 -11.14 0.84 -1.96
C ILE A 98 -10.68 1.27 -0.57
N LEU A 99 -10.36 0.31 0.28
CA LEU A 99 -9.73 0.56 1.57
C LEU A 99 -8.28 0.12 1.51
N ASP A 100 -7.38 1.09 1.45
CA ASP A 100 -5.95 0.86 1.46
C ASP A 100 -5.41 1.14 2.87
N ILE A 101 -4.77 0.14 3.48
CA ILE A 101 -4.08 0.32 4.77
C ILE A 101 -2.63 -0.09 4.60
N GLY A 102 -1.78 0.94 4.56
CA GLY A 102 -0.34 0.81 4.53
C GLY A 102 0.29 0.60 5.91
N GLY A 103 1.61 0.69 5.97
CA GLY A 103 2.36 0.64 7.23
C GLY A 103 2.14 1.86 8.10
N GLN A 104 1.99 3.06 7.52
CA GLN A 104 1.91 4.33 8.26
C GLN A 104 0.73 5.20 7.86
N ASP A 105 0.10 4.94 6.76
CA ASP A 105 -1.03 5.69 6.21
C ASP A 105 -2.21 4.77 5.90
N MET A 106 -3.35 5.37 5.71
CA MET A 106 -4.52 4.69 5.18
C MET A 106 -5.30 5.62 4.28
N LYS A 107 -5.95 5.03 3.29
CA LYS A 107 -6.79 5.71 2.32
C LYS A 107 -8.11 4.96 2.16
N CYS A 108 -9.19 5.71 2.10
CA CYS A 108 -10.48 5.21 1.63
C CYS A 108 -10.84 5.97 0.37
N ILE A 109 -10.93 5.27 -0.74
CA ILE A 109 -11.24 5.83 -2.05
C ILE A 109 -12.64 5.34 -2.42
N LYS A 110 -13.59 6.26 -2.52
CA LYS A 110 -14.94 5.96 -2.98
C LYS A 110 -15.02 6.14 -4.48
N ILE A 111 -15.63 5.16 -5.13
CA ILE A 111 -15.80 5.13 -6.58
C ILE A 111 -17.28 5.32 -6.91
N LYS A 112 -17.54 6.15 -7.90
CA LYS A 112 -18.87 6.37 -8.43
C LYS A 112 -18.80 6.60 -9.94
N ASN A 113 -19.63 5.90 -10.68
CA ASN A 113 -19.64 5.95 -12.14
C ASN A 113 -18.24 5.70 -12.75
N GLN A 114 -17.53 4.69 -12.23
CA GLN A 114 -16.17 4.32 -12.66
C GLN A 114 -15.14 5.46 -12.55
N THR A 115 -15.34 6.36 -11.60
CA THR A 115 -14.45 7.50 -11.34
C THR A 115 -14.22 7.64 -9.84
N VAL A 116 -13.06 8.15 -9.45
CA VAL A 116 -12.78 8.50 -8.05
C VAL A 116 -13.68 9.66 -7.65
N ASP A 117 -14.63 9.41 -6.75
CA ASP A 117 -15.61 10.40 -6.25
C ASP A 117 -15.05 11.16 -5.05
N SER A 118 -14.50 10.46 -4.09
CA SER A 118 -13.89 11.07 -2.90
C SER A 118 -12.78 10.24 -2.31
N VAL A 119 -11.85 10.91 -1.64
CA VAL A 119 -10.71 10.30 -0.97
C VAL A 119 -10.63 10.80 0.45
N GLN A 120 -10.53 9.88 1.40
CA GLN A 120 -10.27 10.18 2.80
C GLN A 120 -8.93 9.58 3.18
N LEU A 121 -8.05 10.42 3.71
CA LEU A 121 -6.67 10.08 4.04
C LEU A 121 -6.42 10.21 5.54
N ASN A 122 -5.57 9.35 6.08
CA ASN A 122 -4.94 9.53 7.37
C ASN A 122 -3.45 9.25 7.26
N GLU A 123 -2.67 10.30 7.23
CA GLU A 123 -1.20 10.27 7.25
C GLU A 123 -0.62 10.68 8.61
N ALA A 124 -1.48 11.17 9.51
CA ALA A 124 -1.05 11.78 10.77
C ALA A 124 -0.96 10.78 11.94
N CYS A 125 -1.56 9.60 11.83
CA CYS A 125 -1.67 8.68 12.97
C CYS A 125 -1.61 7.22 12.54
N SER A 126 -0.56 6.54 12.97
CA SER A 126 -0.34 5.11 12.69
C SER A 126 -1.28 4.16 13.46
N SER A 127 -2.15 4.66 14.34
CA SER A 127 -3.03 3.80 15.17
C SER A 127 -4.07 2.99 14.38
N GLY A 128 -4.21 3.27 13.10
CA GLY A 128 -5.04 2.50 12.17
C GLY A 128 -4.23 1.79 11.10
N CYS A 129 -2.91 1.69 11.20
CA CYS A 129 -2.00 1.21 10.17
C CYS A 129 -1.18 0.01 10.64
N GLY A 130 -0.48 -0.65 9.72
CA GLY A 130 0.25 -1.89 9.98
C GLY A 130 1.38 -1.76 11.00
N SER A 131 2.12 -0.64 11.02
CA SER A 131 3.21 -0.41 11.97
C SER A 131 2.77 -0.48 13.43
N PHE A 132 1.49 -0.22 13.69
CA PHE A 132 0.90 -0.36 15.02
C PHE A 132 0.87 -1.84 15.46
N ILE A 133 0.38 -2.74 14.60
CA ILE A 133 0.35 -4.18 14.87
C ILE A 133 1.78 -4.73 15.00
N GLU A 134 2.67 -4.33 14.09
CA GLU A 134 4.08 -4.72 14.10
C GLU A 134 4.79 -4.35 15.41
N THR A 135 4.55 -3.14 15.92
CA THR A 135 5.13 -2.68 17.19
C THR A 135 4.69 -3.57 18.36
N PHE A 136 3.42 -3.97 18.40
CA PHE A 136 2.93 -4.87 19.45
C PHE A 136 3.45 -6.30 19.27
N ALA A 137 3.48 -6.84 18.06
CA ALA A 137 4.05 -8.15 17.78
C ALA A 137 5.51 -8.23 18.31
N LYS A 138 6.35 -7.26 17.94
CA LYS A 138 7.74 -7.15 18.43
C LYS A 138 7.81 -7.04 19.95
N SER A 139 6.94 -6.25 20.59
CA SER A 139 6.94 -6.09 22.05
C SER A 139 6.57 -7.36 22.81
N LEU A 140 5.87 -8.27 22.14
CA LEU A 140 5.46 -9.57 22.65
C LEU A 140 6.40 -10.73 22.21
N ASN A 141 7.49 -10.41 21.50
CA ASN A 141 8.44 -11.36 20.92
C ASN A 141 7.83 -12.33 19.90
N TYR A 142 6.90 -11.81 19.09
CA TYR A 142 6.31 -12.55 17.97
C TYR A 142 6.76 -11.96 16.63
N SER A 143 6.85 -12.79 15.60
CA SER A 143 6.84 -12.32 14.22
C SER A 143 5.46 -11.72 13.90
N VAL A 144 5.37 -10.87 12.89
CA VAL A 144 4.07 -10.28 12.47
C VAL A 144 3.13 -11.37 11.99
N GLU A 145 3.67 -12.36 11.29
CA GLU A 145 2.96 -13.52 10.74
C GLU A 145 2.39 -14.42 11.85
N ASP A 146 3.23 -14.81 12.82
CA ASP A 146 2.78 -15.65 13.95
C ASP A 146 1.76 -14.92 14.80
N PHE A 147 1.94 -13.61 14.98
CA PHE A 147 1.02 -12.76 15.71
C PHE A 147 -0.35 -12.66 15.02
N ALA A 148 -0.35 -12.49 13.70
CA ALA A 148 -1.55 -12.48 12.88
C ALA A 148 -2.26 -13.85 12.90
N HIS A 149 -1.49 -14.93 12.75
CA HIS A 149 -2.02 -16.30 12.78
C HIS A 149 -2.65 -16.61 14.15
N ALA A 150 -2.00 -16.25 15.24
CA ALA A 150 -2.54 -16.44 16.60
C ALA A 150 -3.93 -15.79 16.76
N ALA A 151 -4.14 -14.60 16.20
CA ALA A 151 -5.39 -13.86 16.30
C ALA A 151 -6.61 -14.62 15.74
N LEU A 152 -6.40 -15.47 14.72
CA LEU A 152 -7.49 -16.25 14.11
C LEU A 152 -8.08 -17.29 15.07
N PHE A 153 -7.32 -17.68 16.10
CA PHE A 153 -7.73 -18.64 17.12
C PHE A 153 -8.13 -18.01 18.45
N ALA A 154 -8.31 -16.69 18.48
CA ALA A 154 -8.74 -15.96 19.67
C ALA A 154 -10.14 -16.41 20.12
N LYS A 155 -10.28 -16.75 21.40
CA LYS A 155 -11.57 -17.15 21.99
C LYS A 155 -12.33 -15.93 22.53
N HIS A 156 -11.60 -14.98 23.09
CA HIS A 156 -12.15 -13.81 23.74
C HIS A 156 -11.34 -12.55 23.37
N PRO A 157 -11.45 -12.06 22.11
CA PRO A 157 -10.72 -10.87 21.66
C PRO A 157 -10.96 -9.71 22.62
N ILE A 158 -9.88 -9.07 23.09
CA ILE A 158 -9.99 -7.94 24.00
C ILE A 158 -10.53 -6.71 23.29
N ASP A 159 -11.43 -5.96 23.93
CA ASP A 159 -11.90 -4.69 23.36
C ASP A 159 -10.93 -3.55 23.72
N LEU A 160 -10.12 -3.18 22.77
CA LEU A 160 -9.18 -2.04 22.88
C LEU A 160 -9.85 -0.70 22.50
N GLY A 161 -11.03 -0.73 21.88
CA GLY A 161 -11.73 0.44 21.40
C GLY A 161 -11.01 1.14 20.23
N THR A 162 -11.26 2.44 20.08
CA THR A 162 -10.71 3.32 19.02
C THR A 162 -9.81 4.40 19.60
N ARG A 163 -8.79 4.04 20.35
CA ARG A 163 -7.91 5.00 21.04
C ARG A 163 -6.56 5.15 20.35
N CYS A 164 -5.86 6.23 20.66
CA CYS A 164 -4.48 6.44 20.27
C CYS A 164 -3.57 5.32 20.80
N THR A 165 -2.54 4.98 20.04
CA THR A 165 -1.51 3.97 20.34
C THR A 165 -0.95 4.05 21.76
N VAL A 166 -0.72 5.27 22.26
CA VAL A 166 -0.17 5.50 23.60
C VAL A 166 -1.10 4.95 24.70
N PHE A 167 -2.40 5.17 24.55
CA PHE A 167 -3.39 4.66 25.50
C PHE A 167 -3.65 3.15 25.35
N MET A 168 -3.47 2.61 24.16
CA MET A 168 -3.61 1.17 23.92
C MET A 168 -2.50 0.37 24.60
N ASN A 169 -1.28 0.90 24.65
CA ASN A 169 -0.16 0.26 25.36
C ASN A 169 -0.53 -0.06 26.82
N SER A 170 -1.16 0.88 27.50
CA SER A 170 -1.59 0.66 28.89
C SER A 170 -2.68 -0.40 29.00
N LYS A 171 -3.64 -0.42 28.07
CA LYS A 171 -4.70 -1.45 28.02
C LYS A 171 -4.16 -2.84 27.70
N VAL A 172 -3.24 -2.96 26.75
CA VAL A 172 -2.60 -4.24 26.43
C VAL A 172 -1.82 -4.77 27.64
N LYS A 173 -1.03 -3.91 28.32
CA LYS A 173 -0.31 -4.30 29.53
C LYS A 173 -1.26 -4.73 30.67
N GLN A 174 -2.40 -4.07 30.80
CA GLN A 174 -3.41 -4.45 31.77
C GLN A 174 -4.01 -5.80 31.41
N ALA A 175 -4.42 -6.02 30.16
CA ALA A 175 -4.96 -7.28 29.68
C ALA A 175 -3.99 -8.45 29.91
N GLN A 176 -2.68 -8.22 29.68
CA GLN A 176 -1.65 -9.22 30.00
C GLN A 176 -1.62 -9.57 31.49
N LYS A 177 -1.70 -8.58 32.38
CA LYS A 177 -1.75 -8.81 33.84
C LYS A 177 -3.02 -9.56 34.26
N GLU A 178 -4.11 -9.36 33.56
CA GLU A 178 -5.40 -10.04 33.76
C GLU A 178 -5.44 -11.45 33.12
N GLY A 179 -4.35 -11.89 32.46
CA GLY A 179 -4.23 -13.22 31.92
C GLY A 179 -4.77 -13.39 30.49
N ALA A 180 -4.99 -12.30 29.76
CA ALA A 180 -5.39 -12.38 28.34
C ALA A 180 -4.31 -13.09 27.52
N SER A 181 -4.73 -13.99 26.64
CA SER A 181 -3.83 -14.70 25.73
C SER A 181 -3.27 -13.75 24.66
N VAL A 182 -2.12 -14.10 24.09
CA VAL A 182 -1.55 -13.38 22.93
C VAL A 182 -2.54 -13.36 21.75
N ALA A 183 -3.26 -14.47 21.55
CA ALA A 183 -4.31 -14.58 20.53
C ALA A 183 -5.41 -13.51 20.73
N ASP A 184 -5.92 -13.37 21.97
CA ASP A 184 -6.97 -12.41 22.28
C ASP A 184 -6.50 -10.95 22.16
N ILE A 185 -5.23 -10.70 22.52
CA ILE A 185 -4.59 -9.39 22.35
C ILE A 185 -4.43 -9.05 20.85
N SER A 186 -3.90 -9.98 20.06
CA SER A 186 -3.68 -9.78 18.64
C SER A 186 -4.98 -9.53 17.89
N ALA A 187 -6.02 -10.34 18.17
CA ALA A 187 -7.34 -10.14 17.60
C ALA A 187 -7.94 -8.78 18.00
N GLY A 188 -7.79 -8.39 19.27
CA GLY A 188 -8.25 -7.08 19.75
C GLY A 188 -7.57 -5.91 19.02
N LEU A 189 -6.27 -6.04 18.71
CA LEU A 189 -5.53 -5.06 17.93
C LEU A 189 -6.03 -5.00 16.47
N ALA A 190 -6.26 -6.15 15.82
CA ALA A 190 -6.81 -6.20 14.47
C ALA A 190 -8.19 -5.52 14.40
N TYR A 191 -9.09 -5.80 15.34
CA TYR A 191 -10.36 -5.10 15.45
C TYR A 191 -10.19 -3.61 15.66
N SER A 192 -9.24 -3.19 16.50
CA SER A 192 -8.99 -1.77 16.78
C SER A 192 -8.49 -1.02 15.56
N VAL A 193 -7.60 -1.61 14.75
CA VAL A 193 -7.13 -1.03 13.49
C VAL A 193 -8.32 -0.73 12.58
N ILE A 194 -9.20 -1.71 12.37
CA ILE A 194 -10.37 -1.54 11.49
C ILE A 194 -11.40 -0.57 12.08
N LYS A 195 -11.66 -0.63 13.40
CA LYS A 195 -12.54 0.36 14.05
C LYS A 195 -12.00 1.78 13.88
N ASN A 196 -10.69 1.99 14.02
CA ASN A 196 -10.07 3.29 13.78
C ASN A 196 -10.21 3.73 12.31
N ALA A 197 -9.96 2.83 11.36
CA ALA A 197 -10.15 3.10 9.95
C ALA A 197 -11.57 3.56 9.65
N LEU A 198 -12.56 2.76 10.00
CA LEU A 198 -13.95 3.01 9.65
C LEU A 198 -14.56 4.20 10.41
N PHE A 199 -14.39 4.26 11.73
CA PHE A 199 -15.13 5.21 12.56
C PHE A 199 -14.38 6.50 12.88
N LYS A 200 -13.04 6.51 12.79
CA LYS A 200 -12.24 7.73 13.07
C LYS A 200 -11.79 8.43 11.80
N VAL A 201 -11.34 7.67 10.80
CA VAL A 201 -10.82 8.22 9.55
C VAL A 201 -11.94 8.42 8.55
N ILE A 202 -12.60 7.33 8.17
CA ILE A 202 -13.66 7.35 7.17
C ILE A 202 -14.95 7.96 7.73
N LYS A 203 -15.14 7.87 9.04
CA LYS A 203 -16.30 8.41 9.78
C LYS A 203 -17.64 7.91 9.28
N VAL A 204 -17.69 6.66 8.85
CA VAL A 204 -18.95 6.03 8.48
C VAL A 204 -19.79 5.78 9.74
N SER A 205 -21.09 5.99 9.62
CA SER A 205 -22.04 5.64 10.69
C SER A 205 -22.44 4.17 10.61
N THR A 206 -22.50 3.64 9.40
CA THR A 206 -22.80 2.24 9.12
C THR A 206 -21.89 1.71 8.00
N ALA A 207 -21.60 0.42 8.05
CA ALA A 207 -20.75 -0.22 7.04
C ALA A 207 -21.36 -0.19 5.62
N SER A 208 -22.70 -0.13 5.52
CA SER A 208 -23.40 -0.02 4.23
C SER A 208 -23.04 1.24 3.42
N GLU A 209 -22.49 2.26 4.08
CA GLU A 209 -22.00 3.48 3.41
C GLU A 209 -20.73 3.25 2.57
N LEU A 210 -20.06 2.09 2.73
CA LEU A 210 -18.90 1.72 1.92
C LEU A 210 -19.28 1.16 0.54
N GLY A 211 -20.56 0.79 0.34
CA GLY A 211 -21.01 0.09 -0.86
C GLY A 211 -21.04 -1.43 -0.66
N LYS A 212 -21.14 -2.17 -1.77
CA LYS A 212 -21.21 -3.63 -1.78
C LYS A 212 -19.95 -4.29 -2.32
N ASN A 213 -19.29 -3.61 -3.26
CA ASN A 213 -18.10 -4.10 -3.95
C ASN A 213 -16.87 -3.44 -3.35
N ILE A 214 -16.33 -4.04 -2.30
CA ILE A 214 -15.21 -3.47 -1.55
C ILE A 214 -13.94 -4.22 -1.90
N VAL A 215 -12.92 -3.48 -2.34
CA VAL A 215 -11.55 -4.00 -2.51
C VAL A 215 -10.70 -3.49 -1.34
N VAL A 216 -10.04 -4.41 -0.65
CA VAL A 216 -9.09 -4.08 0.41
C VAL A 216 -7.67 -4.34 -0.07
N GLN A 217 -6.76 -3.42 0.23
CA GLN A 217 -5.39 -3.45 -0.24
C GLN A 217 -4.43 -2.76 0.74
N GLY A 218 -3.14 -2.72 0.40
CA GLY A 218 -2.08 -2.30 1.30
C GLY A 218 -1.49 -3.48 2.08
N GLY A 219 -0.23 -3.35 2.50
CA GLY A 219 0.51 -4.43 3.17
C GLY A 219 -0.13 -4.94 4.47
N THR A 220 -0.92 -4.09 5.14
CA THR A 220 -1.61 -4.46 6.39
C THR A 220 -2.68 -5.53 6.15
N PHE A 221 -3.28 -5.58 4.98
CA PHE A 221 -4.29 -6.59 4.65
C PHE A 221 -3.72 -7.97 4.33
N TYR A 222 -2.40 -8.16 4.25
CA TYR A 222 -1.81 -9.51 4.29
C TYR A 222 -2.04 -10.20 5.64
N ASN A 223 -2.35 -9.44 6.68
CA ASN A 223 -2.77 -9.98 7.97
C ASN A 223 -4.24 -10.45 7.89
N ASP A 224 -4.45 -11.76 7.87
CA ASP A 224 -5.78 -12.37 7.78
C ASP A 224 -6.71 -11.98 8.94
N ALA A 225 -6.16 -11.70 10.12
CA ALA A 225 -6.97 -11.24 11.24
C ALA A 225 -7.51 -9.82 11.02
N VAL A 226 -6.77 -8.96 10.31
CA VAL A 226 -7.24 -7.63 9.90
C VAL A 226 -8.36 -7.75 8.87
N LEU A 227 -8.18 -8.58 7.83
CA LEU A 227 -9.22 -8.85 6.84
C LEU A 227 -10.48 -9.38 7.51
N ARG A 228 -10.34 -10.40 8.36
CA ARG A 228 -11.48 -10.99 9.06
C ARG A 228 -12.18 -10.01 10.01
N SER A 229 -11.41 -9.14 10.67
CA SER A 229 -11.97 -8.07 11.51
C SER A 229 -12.78 -7.07 10.68
N PHE A 230 -12.28 -6.72 9.48
CA PHE A 230 -13.01 -5.86 8.55
C PHE A 230 -14.34 -6.50 8.16
N GLU A 231 -14.33 -7.73 7.67
CA GLU A 231 -15.53 -8.44 7.23
C GLU A 231 -16.59 -8.57 8.34
N LYS A 232 -16.15 -8.87 9.56
CA LYS A 232 -17.06 -8.96 10.72
C LYS A 232 -17.65 -7.60 11.12
N ILE A 233 -16.88 -6.53 11.06
CA ILE A 233 -17.36 -5.16 11.41
C ILE A 233 -18.23 -4.63 10.27
N ALA A 234 -17.81 -4.83 9.03
CA ALA A 234 -18.50 -4.35 7.85
C ALA A 234 -19.78 -5.18 7.54
N GLY A 235 -19.84 -6.42 8.00
CA GLY A 235 -20.95 -7.34 7.72
C GLY A 235 -21.02 -7.80 6.25
N CYS A 236 -19.92 -7.70 5.52
CA CYS A 236 -19.80 -8.11 4.13
C CYS A 236 -18.41 -8.73 3.88
N GLU A 237 -18.30 -9.50 2.81
CA GLU A 237 -17.01 -9.97 2.30
C GLU A 237 -16.31 -8.85 1.53
N ALA A 238 -14.98 -8.86 1.52
CA ALA A 238 -14.16 -7.95 0.76
C ALA A 238 -13.24 -8.72 -0.18
N ILE A 239 -12.99 -8.15 -1.34
CA ILE A 239 -12.00 -8.68 -2.28
C ILE A 239 -10.62 -8.21 -1.84
N ARG A 240 -9.75 -9.15 -1.46
CA ARG A 240 -8.34 -8.91 -1.22
C ARG A 240 -7.53 -9.59 -2.32
N PRO A 241 -6.97 -8.86 -3.28
CA PRO A 241 -6.05 -9.43 -4.26
C PRO A 241 -4.81 -10.04 -3.59
N ASP A 242 -4.25 -11.10 -4.17
CA ASP A 242 -3.01 -11.71 -3.66
C ASP A 242 -1.84 -10.72 -3.69
N ILE A 243 -1.94 -9.70 -4.53
CA ILE A 243 -0.96 -8.61 -4.69
C ILE A 243 -1.33 -7.35 -3.90
N ALA A 244 -2.13 -7.47 -2.84
CA ALA A 244 -2.66 -6.34 -2.07
C ALA A 244 -1.60 -5.30 -1.67
N GLY A 245 -0.36 -5.69 -1.42
CA GLY A 245 0.73 -4.79 -1.02
C GLY A 245 1.37 -4.01 -2.16
N ILE A 246 1.15 -4.38 -3.42
CA ILE A 246 1.77 -3.74 -4.59
C ILE A 246 0.76 -3.12 -5.56
N MET A 247 -0.46 -2.90 -5.12
CA MET A 247 -1.57 -2.42 -5.96
C MET A 247 -1.26 -1.07 -6.63
N GLY A 248 -0.57 -0.15 -5.95
CA GLY A 248 -0.14 1.11 -6.57
C GLY A 248 0.79 0.91 -7.77
N ALA A 249 1.80 0.06 -7.63
CA ALA A 249 2.72 -0.26 -8.72
C ALA A 249 2.02 -1.03 -9.86
N PHE A 250 1.17 -1.98 -9.51
CA PHE A 250 0.39 -2.73 -10.49
C PHE A 250 -0.55 -1.82 -11.28
N GLY A 251 -1.26 -0.91 -10.61
CA GLY A 251 -2.11 0.09 -11.26
C GLY A 251 -1.34 1.05 -12.16
N ALA A 252 -0.16 1.51 -11.74
CA ALA A 252 0.71 2.33 -12.58
C ALA A 252 1.14 1.56 -13.85
N ALA A 253 1.45 0.27 -13.74
CA ALA A 253 1.76 -0.56 -14.90
C ALA A 253 0.56 -0.74 -15.84
N LEU A 254 -0.64 -0.90 -15.31
CA LEU A 254 -1.88 -0.94 -16.10
C LEU A 254 -2.14 0.38 -16.82
N ILE A 255 -1.88 1.51 -16.18
CA ILE A 255 -2.00 2.84 -16.79
C ILE A 255 -0.98 3.00 -17.93
N ALA A 256 0.27 2.57 -17.72
CA ALA A 256 1.28 2.56 -18.79
C ALA A 256 0.81 1.71 -19.99
N ARG A 257 0.19 0.56 -19.71
CA ARG A 257 -0.39 -0.31 -20.74
C ARG A 257 -1.52 0.37 -21.54
N GLU A 258 -2.47 1.01 -20.82
CA GLU A 258 -3.60 1.67 -21.46
C GLU A 258 -3.19 2.87 -22.32
N ARG A 259 -2.17 3.60 -21.88
CA ARG A 259 -1.65 4.77 -22.62
C ARG A 259 -0.69 4.42 -23.75
N TYR A 260 -0.31 3.14 -23.90
CA TYR A 260 0.57 2.72 -24.96
C TYR A 260 -0.13 2.86 -26.31
N GLN A 261 0.61 3.35 -27.29
CA GLN A 261 0.21 3.41 -28.69
C GLN A 261 1.24 2.63 -29.52
N GLU A 262 0.78 1.87 -30.49
CA GLU A 262 1.66 1.10 -31.36
C GLU A 262 2.70 2.00 -32.05
N GLY A 263 3.96 1.58 -31.97
CA GLY A 263 5.10 2.36 -32.49
C GLY A 263 5.63 3.42 -31.54
N TYR A 264 5.09 3.55 -30.32
CA TYR A 264 5.66 4.44 -29.30
C TYR A 264 6.98 3.90 -28.77
N GLU A 265 8.02 4.72 -28.78
CA GLU A 265 9.30 4.40 -28.17
C GLU A 265 9.37 5.00 -26.77
N THR A 266 9.62 4.16 -25.77
CA THR A 266 9.75 4.61 -24.38
C THR A 266 10.94 5.55 -24.20
N THR A 267 10.77 6.57 -23.38
CA THR A 267 11.84 7.48 -22.96
C THR A 267 12.67 6.94 -21.81
N MET A 268 12.23 5.84 -21.18
CA MET A 268 12.88 5.26 -20.02
C MET A 268 14.35 4.92 -20.30
N LEU A 269 15.19 5.15 -19.29
CA LEU A 269 16.61 4.82 -19.38
C LEU A 269 16.83 3.33 -19.69
N SER A 270 17.77 3.06 -20.60
CA SER A 270 18.21 1.69 -20.88
C SER A 270 18.89 1.03 -19.68
N PHE A 271 19.03 -0.30 -19.72
CA PHE A 271 19.71 -1.04 -18.66
C PHE A 271 21.12 -0.55 -18.39
N GLU A 272 21.90 -0.26 -19.43
CA GLU A 272 23.28 0.24 -19.31
C GLU A 272 23.32 1.58 -18.56
N ARG A 273 22.37 2.47 -18.85
CA ARG A 273 22.26 3.76 -18.19
C ARG A 273 21.83 3.61 -16.74
N ILE A 274 20.84 2.74 -16.45
CA ILE A 274 20.41 2.46 -15.06
C ILE A 274 21.55 1.81 -14.27
N ASN A 275 22.32 0.92 -14.88
CA ASN A 275 23.42 0.25 -14.21
C ASN A 275 24.58 1.17 -13.88
N SER A 276 24.81 2.19 -14.69
CA SER A 276 25.84 3.22 -14.50
C SER A 276 25.32 4.48 -13.82
N LEU A 277 24.03 4.54 -13.44
CA LEU A 277 23.43 5.73 -12.87
C LEU A 277 24.11 6.08 -11.53
N GLN A 278 24.67 7.27 -11.48
CA GLN A 278 25.21 7.89 -10.27
C GLN A 278 24.36 9.12 -9.97
N PHE A 279 24.01 9.28 -8.71
CA PHE A 279 23.31 10.48 -8.24
C PHE A 279 23.91 10.95 -6.93
N GLU A 280 24.00 12.26 -6.79
CA GLU A 280 24.40 12.89 -5.55
C GLU A 280 23.16 13.43 -4.84
N THR A 281 23.11 13.26 -3.53
CA THR A 281 22.08 13.87 -2.70
C THR A 281 22.66 15.04 -1.94
N SER A 282 21.97 16.18 -1.97
CA SER A 282 22.33 17.34 -1.17
C SER A 282 21.17 17.72 -0.24
N MET A 283 21.50 18.16 0.97
CA MET A 283 20.52 18.73 1.88
C MET A 283 20.53 20.25 1.74
N ALA A 284 19.37 20.81 1.41
CA ALA A 284 19.16 22.25 1.41
C ALA A 284 18.22 22.66 2.54
N LYS A 285 18.61 23.65 3.35
CA LYS A 285 17.68 24.29 4.29
C LYS A 285 16.69 25.14 3.51
N CYS A 286 15.40 24.90 3.73
CA CYS A 286 14.36 25.76 3.19
C CYS A 286 14.55 27.19 3.69
N LYS A 287 14.71 28.15 2.77
CA LYS A 287 14.86 29.58 3.06
C LYS A 287 13.55 30.35 2.91
N GLY A 288 12.40 29.66 2.85
CA GLY A 288 11.10 30.30 2.70
C GLY A 288 10.92 30.93 1.32
N CYS A 289 11.35 30.24 0.25
CA CYS A 289 11.13 30.70 -1.12
C CYS A 289 9.64 30.62 -1.52
N THR A 290 9.29 31.26 -2.65
CA THR A 290 7.92 31.33 -3.17
C THR A 290 7.32 29.99 -3.58
N ASN A 291 8.11 28.90 -3.65
CA ASN A 291 7.65 27.57 -4.06
C ASN A 291 6.80 26.87 -3.00
N ASN A 292 6.74 27.39 -1.77
CA ASN A 292 5.90 26.82 -0.68
C ASN A 292 5.96 25.29 -0.58
N CYS A 293 7.11 24.66 -0.82
CA CYS A 293 7.29 23.23 -0.67
C CYS A 293 6.99 22.84 0.78
N ARG A 294 6.06 21.93 0.96
CA ARG A 294 5.71 21.32 2.27
C ARG A 294 6.33 19.96 2.39
#